data_cb0bde33f6523bb82ebe5214427bd855
#
_entry.id   cb0bde33f6523bb82ebe5214427bd855
#
_cell.length_a   1.000
_cell.length_b   1.000
_cell.length_c   1.000
_cell.angle_alpha   90.00
_cell.angle_beta   90.00
_cell.angle_gamma   90.00
#
_symmetry.space_group_name_H-M   'P 1'
#
loop_
_entity.id
_entity.type
_entity.pdbx_description
1 polymer ?
#
loop_
_entity_poly.entity_id
_entity_poly.type
_entity_poly.pdbx_seq_one_letter_code
_entity_poly.pdbx_strand_id
1 'polypeptide(L)'
;MKNLPLMSERVRTSQRSQIVDLTPAVQRLVRDNAVRSGMAIVYVPHTTAGVTINENADPDVKHDMLRKLDELVPKEESYYQHGEGNSDSHVKTAMVGNTAIVLIEENKLVLGTWQGIYFCEFDGPRERKALVKLVSFDG
;
A
#
# COMPACT_ATOMS: atom_id res chain seq x y z
N MET A 1 -10.98 -17.12 17.00
CA MET A 1 -10.55 -16.26 15.90
C MET A 1 -11.43 -16.50 14.70
N LYS A 2 -11.83 -15.44 14.05
CA LYS A 2 -12.72 -15.51 12.88
C LYS A 2 -12.09 -14.73 11.73
N ASN A 3 -12.01 -15.35 10.56
CA ASN A 3 -11.60 -14.64 9.37
C ASN A 3 -12.84 -14.25 8.55
N LEU A 4 -12.73 -13.12 7.85
CA LEU A 4 -13.79 -12.56 7.03
C LEU A 4 -13.46 -12.79 5.54
N PRO A 5 -14.41 -12.64 4.62
CA PRO A 5 -14.12 -12.81 3.19
C PRO A 5 -13.01 -11.88 2.73
N LEU A 6 -12.25 -12.32 1.74
CA LEU A 6 -11.26 -11.47 1.10
C LEU A 6 -11.98 -10.34 0.36
N MET A 7 -11.56 -9.11 0.61
CA MET A 7 -12.14 -7.93 -0.02
C MET A 7 -11.14 -7.28 -0.97
N SER A 8 -11.64 -6.62 -1.98
CA SER A 8 -10.81 -5.95 -2.98
C SER A 8 -11.17 -4.47 -3.01
N GLU A 9 -10.15 -3.62 -2.90
CA GLU A 9 -10.30 -2.17 -3.03
C GLU A 9 -9.65 -1.74 -4.33
N ARG A 10 -10.41 -1.07 -5.19
CA ARG A 10 -9.88 -0.53 -6.44
C ARG A 10 -9.02 0.68 -6.16
N VAL A 11 -7.86 0.76 -6.81
CA VAL A 11 -6.95 1.89 -6.71
C VAL A 11 -6.66 2.40 -8.12
N ARG A 12 -7.12 3.60 -8.42
CA ARG A 12 -6.85 4.23 -9.71
C ARG A 12 -5.72 5.22 -9.55
N THR A 13 -4.65 5.03 -10.33
CA THR A 13 -3.50 5.93 -10.30
C THR A 13 -3.51 6.84 -11.52
N SER A 14 -2.94 8.03 -11.36
CA SER A 14 -2.92 9.08 -12.39
C SER A 14 -1.53 9.50 -12.84
N GLN A 15 -0.49 9.00 -12.15
CA GLN A 15 0.90 9.34 -12.45
C GLN A 15 1.72 8.06 -12.49
N ARG A 16 2.93 8.15 -13.07
CA ARG A 16 3.83 6.99 -13.11
C ARG A 16 4.24 6.57 -11.72
N SER A 17 4.66 7.52 -10.90
CA SER A 17 4.98 7.27 -9.48
C SER A 17 4.02 8.09 -8.63
N GLN A 18 3.35 7.44 -7.70
CA GLN A 18 2.31 8.09 -6.90
C GLN A 18 2.09 7.31 -5.60
N ILE A 19 1.84 8.05 -4.54
CA ILE A 19 1.42 7.45 -3.26
C ILE A 19 -0.05 7.77 -3.04
N VAL A 20 -0.87 6.71 -2.86
CA VAL A 20 -2.31 6.83 -2.64
C VAL A 20 -2.63 6.38 -1.23
N ASP A 21 -3.33 7.21 -0.47
CA ASP A 21 -3.71 6.89 0.92
C ASP A 21 -4.85 5.88 0.93
N LEU A 22 -4.59 4.69 1.46
CA LEU A 22 -5.59 3.63 1.62
C LEU A 22 -6.24 3.65 2.99
N THR A 23 -5.78 4.47 3.91
CA THR A 23 -6.25 4.46 5.30
C THR A 23 -7.77 4.60 5.42
N PRO A 24 -8.41 5.58 4.74
CA PRO A 24 -9.87 5.72 4.85
C PRO A 24 -10.62 4.49 4.34
N ALA A 25 -10.17 3.89 3.24
CA ALA A 25 -10.82 2.71 2.66
C ALA A 25 -10.71 1.51 3.58
N VAL A 26 -9.52 1.27 4.14
CA VAL A 26 -9.32 0.14 5.07
C VAL A 26 -10.09 0.36 6.36
N GLN A 27 -10.09 1.58 6.90
CA GLN A 27 -10.85 1.91 8.11
C GLN A 27 -12.35 1.70 7.90
N ARG A 28 -12.87 2.05 6.72
CA ARG A 28 -14.27 1.82 6.39
C ARG A 28 -14.60 0.32 6.37
N LEU A 29 -13.74 -0.51 5.80
CA LEU A 29 -13.94 -1.97 5.80
C LEU A 29 -13.94 -2.53 7.23
N VAL A 30 -13.05 -2.06 8.09
CA VAL A 30 -13.03 -2.46 9.50
C VAL A 30 -14.34 -2.11 10.18
N ARG A 31 -14.81 -0.90 9.98
CA ARG A 31 -16.05 -0.43 10.59
C ARG A 31 -17.27 -1.20 10.07
N ASP A 32 -17.37 -1.36 8.74
CA ASP A 32 -18.53 -1.99 8.11
C ASP A 32 -18.63 -3.48 8.45
N ASN A 33 -17.51 -4.13 8.73
CA ASN A 33 -17.48 -5.53 9.12
C ASN A 33 -17.47 -5.74 10.65
N ALA A 34 -17.58 -4.66 11.42
CA ALA A 34 -17.70 -4.68 12.86
C ALA A 34 -16.59 -5.45 13.57
N VAL A 35 -15.36 -5.37 13.08
CA VAL A 35 -14.21 -5.98 13.72
C VAL A 35 -13.79 -5.09 14.89
N ARG A 36 -13.98 -5.56 16.12
CA ARG A 36 -13.63 -4.79 17.31
C ARG A 36 -12.16 -4.93 17.67
N SER A 37 -11.67 -6.16 17.66
CA SER A 37 -10.27 -6.48 17.96
C SER A 37 -9.80 -7.51 16.95
N GLY A 38 -8.66 -7.25 16.32
CA GLY A 38 -8.17 -8.15 15.28
C GLY A 38 -7.01 -7.55 14.51
N MET A 39 -6.95 -7.88 13.23
CA MET A 39 -5.93 -7.33 12.34
C MET A 39 -6.48 -7.16 10.92
N ALA A 40 -5.96 -6.17 10.23
CA ALA A 40 -6.17 -5.96 8.81
C ALA A 40 -4.87 -6.30 8.08
N ILE A 41 -4.96 -7.20 7.11
CA ILE A 41 -3.86 -7.53 6.22
C ILE A 41 -4.16 -6.85 4.90
N VAL A 42 -3.28 -5.96 4.46
CA VAL A 42 -3.39 -5.25 3.18
C VAL A 42 -2.33 -5.81 2.25
N TYR A 43 -2.76 -6.39 1.14
CA TYR A 43 -1.88 -7.05 0.20
C TYR A 43 -2.05 -6.46 -1.19
N VAL A 44 -0.93 -6.10 -1.82
CA VAL A 44 -0.92 -5.53 -3.18
C VAL A 44 -0.46 -6.62 -4.15
N PRO A 45 -1.39 -7.15 -5.00
CA PRO A 45 -1.06 -8.26 -5.90
C PRO A 45 -0.50 -7.76 -7.23
N HIS A 46 0.54 -6.94 -7.17
CA HIS A 46 1.19 -6.36 -8.34
C HIS A 46 2.70 -6.44 -8.20
N THR A 47 3.41 -6.43 -9.32
CA THR A 47 4.87 -6.48 -9.34
C THR A 47 5.52 -5.11 -9.55
N THR A 48 4.72 -4.10 -9.85
CA THR A 48 5.19 -2.72 -10.06
C THR A 48 4.48 -1.70 -9.18
N ALA A 49 3.86 -2.18 -8.11
CA ALA A 49 3.24 -1.36 -7.07
C ALA A 49 3.30 -2.12 -5.75
N GLY A 50 3.38 -1.40 -4.65
CA GLY A 50 3.51 -1.99 -3.32
C GLY A 50 2.68 -1.25 -2.28
N VAL A 51 2.90 -1.58 -1.01
CA VAL A 51 2.22 -0.94 0.12
C VAL A 51 3.21 -0.70 1.25
N THR A 52 3.06 0.42 1.94
CA THR A 52 3.86 0.74 3.11
C THR A 52 3.03 1.53 4.12
N ILE A 53 3.59 1.71 5.31
CA ILE A 53 3.01 2.56 6.35
C ILE A 53 4.02 3.64 6.66
N ASN A 54 3.62 4.90 6.51
CA ASN A 54 4.50 6.03 6.75
C ASN A 54 3.69 7.30 7.02
N GLU A 55 4.35 8.44 7.00
CA GLU A 55 3.83 9.76 7.36
C GLU A 55 2.61 10.15 6.53
N ASN A 56 1.53 10.53 7.21
CA ASN A 56 0.26 10.91 6.58
C ASN A 56 -0.06 12.40 6.69
N ALA A 57 0.65 13.16 7.51
CA ALA A 57 0.31 14.55 7.75
C ALA A 57 0.98 15.52 6.78
N ASP A 58 2.25 15.27 6.44
CA ASP A 58 3.06 16.17 5.62
C ASP A 58 3.25 15.63 4.21
N PRO A 59 2.65 16.26 3.18
CA PRO A 59 2.81 15.81 1.80
C PRO A 59 4.25 15.87 1.30
N ASP A 60 5.12 16.65 1.92
CA ASP A 60 6.52 16.73 1.53
C ASP A 60 7.26 15.42 1.80
N VAL A 61 6.83 14.65 2.80
CA VAL A 61 7.43 13.33 3.06
C VAL A 61 7.17 12.38 1.89
N LYS A 62 5.95 12.38 1.34
CA LYS A 62 5.62 11.56 0.16
C LYS A 62 6.46 11.97 -1.04
N HIS A 63 6.59 13.26 -1.26
CA HIS A 63 7.42 13.81 -2.32
C HIS A 63 8.88 13.34 -2.19
N ASP A 64 9.42 13.47 -1.00
CA ASP A 64 10.81 13.12 -0.74
C ASP A 64 11.06 11.62 -0.85
N MET A 65 10.11 10.80 -0.41
CA MET A 65 10.20 9.34 -0.55
C MET A 65 10.26 8.94 -2.02
N LEU A 66 9.36 9.46 -2.84
CA LEU A 66 9.32 9.15 -4.27
C LEU A 66 10.59 9.64 -4.99
N ARG A 67 11.04 10.86 -4.67
CA ARG A 67 12.26 11.42 -5.24
C ARG A 67 13.47 10.59 -4.88
N LYS A 68 13.58 10.18 -3.60
CA LYS A 68 14.72 9.38 -3.14
C LYS A 68 14.74 8.01 -3.78
N LEU A 69 13.58 7.38 -3.93
CA LEU A 69 13.49 6.09 -4.61
C LEU A 69 13.93 6.22 -6.08
N ASP A 70 13.56 7.30 -6.76
CA ASP A 70 14.01 7.53 -8.13
C ASP A 70 15.53 7.71 -8.24
N GLU A 71 16.15 8.36 -7.25
CA GLU A 71 17.60 8.52 -7.23
C GLU A 71 18.32 7.20 -6.93
N LEU A 72 17.78 6.40 -6.01
CA LEU A 72 18.37 5.11 -5.63
C LEU A 72 18.20 4.07 -6.73
N VAL A 73 17.05 4.10 -7.42
CA VAL A 73 16.71 3.14 -8.47
C VAL A 73 16.24 3.93 -9.69
N PRO A 74 17.16 4.40 -10.53
CA PRO A 74 16.81 5.18 -11.71
C PRO A 74 16.00 4.36 -12.71
N LYS A 75 15.17 5.03 -13.48
CA LYS A 75 14.36 4.38 -14.53
C LYS A 75 15.25 3.71 -15.58
N GLU A 76 16.35 4.35 -15.94
CA GLU A 76 17.24 3.90 -17.00
C GLU A 76 18.58 3.47 -16.43
N GLU A 77 18.98 2.23 -16.69
CA GLU A 77 20.31 1.71 -16.37
C GLU A 77 20.78 0.85 -17.53
N SER A 78 22.06 0.97 -17.89
CA SER A 78 22.63 0.27 -19.03
C SER A 78 22.53 -1.26 -18.92
N TYR A 79 22.42 -1.80 -17.71
CA TYR A 79 22.38 -3.23 -17.47
C TYR A 79 20.96 -3.81 -17.34
N TYR A 80 19.92 -2.97 -17.40
CA TYR A 80 18.55 -3.49 -17.39
C TYR A 80 18.27 -4.27 -18.66
N GLN A 81 17.68 -5.46 -18.50
CA GLN A 81 17.40 -6.36 -19.62
C GLN A 81 15.92 -6.51 -19.93
N HIS A 82 15.04 -6.10 -19.02
CA HIS A 82 13.60 -6.25 -19.20
C HIS A 82 13.08 -5.33 -20.31
N GLY A 83 12.39 -5.91 -21.29
CA GLY A 83 12.01 -5.19 -22.52
C GLY A 83 10.93 -4.14 -22.35
N GLU A 84 10.17 -4.16 -21.25
CA GLU A 84 9.10 -3.18 -21.00
C GLU A 84 9.62 -1.83 -20.48
N GLY A 85 10.89 -1.73 -20.12
CA GLY A 85 11.47 -0.47 -19.68
C GLY A 85 11.02 -0.04 -18.29
N ASN A 86 10.59 -0.96 -17.46
CA ASN A 86 10.09 -0.69 -16.10
C ASN A 86 10.80 -1.50 -15.02
N SER A 87 12.05 -1.88 -15.26
CA SER A 87 12.83 -2.63 -14.27
C SER A 87 12.95 -1.91 -12.94
N ASP A 88 13.06 -0.58 -12.95
CA ASP A 88 13.10 0.22 -11.74
C ASP A 88 11.84 0.05 -10.89
N SER A 89 10.67 -0.05 -11.54
CA SER A 89 9.41 -0.23 -10.85
C SER A 89 9.37 -1.57 -10.11
N HIS A 90 9.88 -2.65 -10.73
CA HIS A 90 9.99 -3.96 -10.09
C HIS A 90 10.92 -3.92 -8.88
N VAL A 91 12.06 -3.26 -9.00
CA VAL A 91 13.04 -3.16 -7.90
C VAL A 91 12.47 -2.32 -6.76
N LYS A 92 11.84 -1.19 -7.07
CA LYS A 92 11.20 -0.34 -6.06
C LYS A 92 10.11 -1.10 -5.30
N THR A 93 9.31 -1.88 -6.02
CA THR A 93 8.27 -2.73 -5.40
C THR A 93 8.87 -3.75 -4.46
N ALA A 94 9.96 -4.40 -4.87
CA ALA A 94 10.67 -5.36 -4.01
C ALA A 94 11.23 -4.70 -2.75
N MET A 95 11.71 -3.46 -2.86
CA MET A 95 12.23 -2.71 -1.72
C MET A 95 11.16 -2.28 -0.74
N VAL A 96 10.03 -1.80 -1.26
CA VAL A 96 8.91 -1.30 -0.44
C VAL A 96 8.12 -2.46 0.18
N GLY A 97 7.89 -3.50 -0.59
CA GLY A 97 7.11 -4.64 -0.15
C GLY A 97 5.66 -4.58 -0.61
N ASN A 98 4.96 -5.70 -0.45
CA ASN A 98 3.60 -5.86 -0.96
C ASN A 98 2.56 -6.11 0.13
N THR A 99 2.93 -6.11 1.39
CA THR A 99 2.03 -6.46 2.50
C THR A 99 2.23 -5.53 3.68
N ALA A 100 1.14 -5.08 4.26
CA ALA A 100 1.13 -4.34 5.50
C ALA A 100 0.10 -4.97 6.44
N ILE A 101 0.44 -5.07 7.72
CA ILE A 101 -0.46 -5.58 8.75
C ILE A 101 -0.67 -4.47 9.78
N VAL A 102 -1.93 -4.19 10.10
CA VAL A 102 -2.30 -3.20 11.10
C VAL A 102 -3.23 -3.86 12.10
N LEU A 103 -2.94 -3.70 13.37
CA LEU A 103 -3.81 -4.19 14.43
C LEU A 103 -5.09 -3.36 14.50
N ILE A 104 -6.15 -3.98 14.98
CA ILE A 104 -7.46 -3.35 15.18
C ILE A 104 -7.82 -3.44 16.64
N GLU A 105 -8.18 -2.31 17.25
CA GLU A 105 -8.73 -2.25 18.60
C GLU A 105 -9.84 -1.22 18.64
N GLU A 106 -10.88 -1.52 19.38
CA GLU A 106 -12.07 -0.67 19.50
C GLU A 106 -12.65 -0.27 18.14
N ASN A 107 -12.64 -1.24 17.21
CA ASN A 107 -13.14 -1.05 15.83
C ASN A 107 -12.37 0.01 15.04
N LYS A 108 -11.11 0.25 15.40
CA LYS A 108 -10.25 1.24 14.74
C LYS A 108 -8.89 0.62 14.43
N LEU A 109 -8.30 1.06 13.32
CA LEU A 109 -6.93 0.73 12.98
C LEU A 109 -5.99 1.33 14.03
N VAL A 110 -5.08 0.53 14.56
CA VAL A 110 -4.07 0.98 15.51
C VAL A 110 -2.90 1.55 14.70
N LEU A 111 -2.96 2.85 14.46
CA LEU A 111 -1.91 3.59 13.76
C LEU A 111 -1.39 4.69 14.70
N GLY A 112 -0.10 4.96 14.61
CA GLY A 112 0.47 6.13 15.28
C GLY A 112 -0.14 7.41 14.73
N THR A 113 0.01 8.50 15.46
CA THR A 113 -0.59 9.80 15.13
C THR A 113 -0.31 10.22 13.68
N TRP A 114 0.88 9.91 13.18
CA TRP A 114 1.34 10.35 11.86
C TRP A 114 1.30 9.26 10.80
N GLN A 115 0.92 8.03 11.15
CA GLN A 115 0.94 6.91 10.22
C GLN A 115 -0.30 6.84 9.33
N GLY A 116 -0.10 6.46 8.09
CA GLY A 116 -1.15 6.07 7.16
C GLY A 116 -0.70 4.85 6.36
N ILE A 117 -1.66 4.16 5.77
CA ILE A 117 -1.42 3.03 4.89
C ILE A 117 -1.36 3.57 3.46
N TYR A 118 -0.26 3.32 2.76
CA TYR A 118 -0.01 3.89 1.45
C TYR A 118 0.18 2.85 0.38
N PHE A 119 -0.61 2.96 -0.67
CA PHE A 119 -0.38 2.28 -1.94
C PHE A 119 0.69 3.05 -2.71
N CYS A 120 1.76 2.36 -3.09
CA CYS A 120 2.88 2.97 -3.80
C CYS A 120 2.87 2.50 -5.25
N GLU A 121 2.53 3.40 -6.17
CA GLU A 121 2.54 3.15 -7.61
C GLU A 121 3.90 3.52 -8.19
N PHE A 122 4.49 2.61 -8.97
CA PHE A 122 5.77 2.86 -9.61
C PHE A 122 5.73 2.75 -11.14
N ASP A 123 4.59 2.39 -11.72
CA ASP A 123 4.45 2.18 -13.17
C ASP A 123 3.04 2.53 -13.67
N GLY A 124 2.52 3.65 -13.17
CA GLY A 124 1.22 4.15 -13.58
C GLY A 124 1.28 5.08 -14.78
N PRO A 125 0.16 5.66 -15.17
CA PRO A 125 -1.16 5.50 -14.55
C PRO A 125 -1.85 4.21 -14.99
N ARG A 126 -2.55 3.57 -14.08
CA ARG A 126 -3.38 2.39 -14.39
C ARG A 126 -4.38 2.08 -13.30
N GLU A 127 -5.27 1.13 -13.61
CA GLU A 127 -6.16 0.54 -12.62
C GLU A 127 -5.39 -0.51 -11.84
N ARG A 128 -5.42 -0.38 -10.52
CA ARG A 128 -4.78 -1.29 -9.58
C ARG A 128 -5.82 -1.80 -8.60
N LYS A 129 -5.42 -2.71 -7.75
CA LYS A 129 -6.23 -3.14 -6.61
C LYS A 129 -5.34 -3.44 -5.42
N ALA A 130 -5.91 -3.28 -4.24
CA ALA A 130 -5.35 -3.76 -2.99
C ALA A 130 -6.34 -4.76 -2.40
N LEU A 131 -5.85 -5.87 -1.92
CA LEU A 131 -6.67 -6.88 -1.26
C LEU A 131 -6.61 -6.65 0.24
N VAL A 132 -7.74 -6.80 0.91
CA VAL A 132 -7.83 -6.61 2.35
C VAL A 132 -8.45 -7.86 2.97
N LYS A 133 -7.74 -8.43 3.94
CA LYS A 133 -8.23 -9.56 4.73
C LYS A 133 -8.33 -9.10 6.16
N LEU A 134 -9.52 -9.16 6.73
CA LEU A 134 -9.75 -8.84 8.13
C LEU A 134 -9.84 -10.13 8.93
N VAL A 135 -9.20 -10.14 10.08
CA VAL A 135 -9.27 -11.24 11.02
C VAL A 135 -9.75 -10.68 12.36
N SER A 136 -10.85 -11.22 12.87
CA SER A 136 -11.36 -10.85 14.18
C SER A 136 -10.81 -11.82 15.23
N PHE A 137 -10.26 -11.28 16.32
CA PHE A 137 -9.77 -12.09 17.43
C PHE A 137 -10.90 -12.52 18.35
N ASP A 138 -12.07 -11.91 18.22
CA ASP A 138 -13.22 -12.20 19.06
C ASP A 138 -14.09 -13.36 18.56
N GLY A 139 -13.70 -14.05 17.56
CA GLY A 139 -14.44 -15.18 17.04
C GLY A 139 -15.60 -14.83 16.13
#